data_93297b37be174c304af76f1ba13fd133
#
_entry.id   93297b37be174c304af76f1ba13fd133
#
_cell.length_a   1.000
_cell.length_b   1.000
_cell.length_c   1.000
_cell.angle_alpha   90.00
_cell.angle_beta   90.00
_cell.angle_gamma   90.00
#
_symmetry.space_group_name_H-M   'P 1'
#
loop_
_entity.id
_entity.type
_entity.pdbx_description
1 polymer ?
#
loop_
_entity_poly.entity_id
_entity_poly.type
_entity_poly.pdbx_seq_one_letter_code
_entity_poly.pdbx_strand_id
1 'polypeptide(L)'
;RQEVVRRHRELVYDDATFRGRANTTLRWLKTHYPDKQIIFLTPIHRAFAQFSGDNIQPPESFANACGLFIEDYIQAVREIADVWAVPVIDLASISGLYPMLDEHTRYFRNADTDRLHPNTPGHVRMAWALAYQLLGYPATFPEIKYTE
;
A
#
# COMPACT_ATOMS: atom_id res chain seq x y z
N ARG A 1 17.18 21.93 -6.61
CA ARG A 1 18.13 20.80 -6.54
C ARG A 1 18.43 20.34 -5.10
N GLN A 2 18.65 21.27 -4.16
CA GLN A 2 18.90 20.93 -2.74
C GLN A 2 17.66 20.34 -2.05
N GLU A 3 16.47 20.79 -2.37
CA GLU A 3 15.21 20.29 -1.78
C GLU A 3 14.86 18.88 -2.23
N VAL A 4 15.13 18.53 -3.48
CA VAL A 4 14.96 17.16 -4.01
C VAL A 4 15.95 16.20 -3.36
N VAL A 5 17.21 16.62 -3.14
CA VAL A 5 18.23 15.82 -2.46
C VAL A 5 17.90 15.61 -0.97
N ARG A 6 17.31 16.60 -0.30
CA ARG A 6 16.85 16.47 1.10
C ARG A 6 15.73 15.43 1.23
N ARG A 7 14.74 15.44 0.34
CA ARG A 7 13.61 14.49 0.37
C ARG A 7 14.05 13.03 0.24
N HIS A 8 15.14 12.75 -0.44
CA HIS A 8 15.65 11.38 -0.61
C HIS A 8 16.63 10.93 0.46
N ARG A 9 17.17 11.83 1.28
CA ARG A 9 18.22 11.50 2.25
C ARG A 9 17.84 11.72 3.71
N GLU A 10 16.84 12.53 4.01
CA GLU A 10 16.36 12.75 5.37
C GLU A 10 15.11 11.92 5.63
N LEU A 11 15.26 10.89 6.46
CA LEU A 11 14.13 10.14 7.00
C LEU A 11 13.40 11.01 8.01
N VAL A 12 12.21 11.48 7.63
CA VAL A 12 11.34 12.23 8.53
C VAL A 12 10.48 11.24 9.30
N TYR A 13 10.44 11.40 10.63
CA TYR A 13 9.67 10.55 11.56
C TYR A 13 8.51 11.31 12.21
N ASP A 14 7.99 12.33 11.56
CA ASP A 14 6.83 13.08 12.01
C ASP A 14 5.57 12.21 11.87
N ASP A 15 5.00 11.79 13.01
CA ASP A 15 3.82 10.93 13.10
C ASP A 15 2.52 11.62 12.66
N ALA A 16 2.51 12.94 12.50
CA ALA A 16 1.41 13.68 11.90
C ALA A 16 1.30 13.44 10.39
N THR A 17 2.38 12.95 9.75
CA THR A 17 2.41 12.72 8.30
C THR A 17 2.35 11.24 7.93
N PHE A 18 1.81 10.93 6.74
CA PHE A 18 1.81 9.56 6.22
C PHE A 18 3.23 8.98 6.11
N ARG A 19 4.16 9.75 5.52
CA ARG A 19 5.56 9.34 5.34
C ARG A 19 6.25 9.12 6.68
N GLY A 20 6.05 10.00 7.64
CA GLY A 20 6.66 9.88 8.97
C GLY A 20 6.20 8.64 9.72
N ARG A 21 4.89 8.33 9.67
CA ARG A 21 4.35 7.09 10.25
C ARG A 21 4.91 5.83 9.57
N ALA A 22 4.97 5.83 8.24
CA ALA A 22 5.53 4.71 7.50
C ALA A 22 7.03 4.51 7.81
N ASN A 23 7.82 5.58 7.88
CA ASN A 23 9.23 5.51 8.28
C ASN A 23 9.41 4.97 9.69
N THR A 24 8.59 5.42 10.64
CA THR A 24 8.61 4.93 12.02
C THR A 24 8.29 3.44 12.07
N THR A 25 7.27 2.99 11.33
CA THR A 25 6.87 1.59 11.27
C THR A 25 7.97 0.72 10.66
N LEU A 26 8.54 1.13 9.52
CA LEU A 26 9.58 0.35 8.84
C LEU A 26 10.88 0.28 9.66
N ARG A 27 11.26 1.38 10.31
CA ARG A 27 12.39 1.38 11.24
C ARG A 27 12.16 0.38 12.36
N TRP A 28 10.97 0.39 12.96
CA TRP A 28 10.64 -0.54 14.03
C TRP A 28 10.70 -1.99 13.56
N LEU A 29 10.06 -2.30 12.42
CA LEU A 29 10.06 -3.64 11.85
C LEU A 29 11.47 -4.14 11.55
N LYS A 30 12.29 -3.34 10.87
CA LYS A 30 13.67 -3.73 10.53
C LYS A 30 14.58 -3.87 11.76
N THR A 31 14.30 -3.14 12.83
CA THR A 31 15.04 -3.26 14.09
C THR A 31 14.68 -4.55 14.83
N HIS A 32 13.40 -4.90 14.89
CA HIS A 32 12.92 -6.05 15.68
C HIS A 32 12.93 -7.36 14.89
N TYR A 33 12.89 -7.30 13.56
CA TYR A 33 12.85 -8.45 12.66
C TYR A 33 13.87 -8.31 11.54
N PRO A 34 15.18 -8.22 11.87
CA PRO A 34 16.22 -7.93 10.88
C PRO A 34 16.41 -9.05 9.85
N ASP A 35 16.04 -10.29 10.19
CA ASP A 35 16.13 -11.48 9.36
C ASP A 35 14.86 -11.79 8.55
N LYS A 36 13.79 -11.02 8.74
CA LYS A 36 12.52 -11.26 8.04
C LYS A 36 12.39 -10.45 6.78
N GLN A 37 11.77 -11.06 5.77
CA GLN A 37 11.34 -10.34 4.59
C GLN A 37 10.17 -9.44 4.94
N ILE A 38 10.37 -8.15 4.79
CA ILE A 38 9.31 -7.13 4.89
C ILE A 38 8.90 -6.77 3.48
N ILE A 39 7.60 -6.74 3.21
CA ILE A 39 7.04 -6.38 1.91
C ILE A 39 5.99 -5.30 2.14
N PHE A 40 6.04 -4.22 1.37
CA PHE A 40 5.02 -3.18 1.39
C PHE A 40 3.96 -3.46 0.32
N LEU A 41 2.69 -3.25 0.65
CA LEU A 41 1.60 -3.35 -0.31
C LEU A 41 1.06 -1.96 -0.62
N THR A 42 0.83 -1.66 -1.89
CA THR A 42 0.05 -0.46 -2.22
C THR A 42 -1.43 -0.71 -1.95
N PRO A 43 -2.23 0.33 -1.68
CA PRO A 43 -3.68 0.20 -1.70
C PRO A 43 -4.17 -0.20 -3.09
N ILE A 44 -5.34 -0.84 -3.15
CA ILE A 44 -6.06 -1.08 -4.41
C ILE A 44 -6.82 0.17 -4.85
N HIS A 45 -7.28 0.18 -6.09
CA HIS A 45 -8.23 1.18 -6.59
C HIS A 45 -9.52 1.17 -5.78
N ARG A 46 -10.15 2.33 -5.64
CA ARG A 46 -11.37 2.52 -4.86
C ARG A 46 -12.37 3.41 -5.60
N ALA A 47 -13.64 3.11 -5.43
CA ALA A 47 -14.72 3.99 -5.83
C ALA A 47 -15.53 4.43 -4.61
N PHE A 48 -16.73 4.96 -4.83
CA PHE A 48 -17.62 5.46 -3.80
C PHE A 48 -17.91 4.39 -2.73
N ALA A 49 -17.94 4.82 -1.46
CA ALA A 49 -18.46 4.02 -0.38
C ALA A 49 -19.19 4.89 0.66
N GLN A 50 -20.30 4.36 1.17
CA GLN A 50 -21.07 4.97 2.26
C GLN A 50 -21.31 3.91 3.34
N PHE A 51 -20.76 4.14 4.55
CA PHE A 51 -20.82 3.16 5.62
C PHE A 51 -21.97 3.38 6.60
N SER A 52 -22.24 4.63 6.92
CA SER A 52 -23.37 5.03 7.78
C SER A 52 -23.56 6.54 7.68
N GLY A 53 -24.80 6.99 7.61
CA GLY A 53 -25.14 8.42 7.69
C GLY A 53 -24.22 9.30 6.86
N ASP A 54 -23.43 10.13 7.51
CA ASP A 54 -22.55 11.10 6.89
C ASP A 54 -21.13 10.55 6.56
N ASN A 55 -20.86 9.28 6.86
CA ASN A 55 -19.55 8.68 6.52
C ASN A 55 -19.50 8.26 5.05
N ILE A 56 -19.32 9.26 4.21
CA ILE A 56 -19.21 9.13 2.76
C ILE A 56 -17.74 9.18 2.38
N GLN A 57 -17.31 8.15 1.63
CA GLN A 57 -15.98 8.06 1.05
C GLN A 57 -16.10 8.30 -0.46
N PRO A 58 -15.60 9.43 -0.97
CA PRO A 58 -15.69 9.71 -2.40
C PRO A 58 -14.84 8.75 -3.23
N PRO A 59 -15.13 8.63 -4.53
CA PRO A 59 -14.25 7.90 -5.46
C PRO A 59 -12.83 8.48 -5.49
N GLU A 60 -11.87 7.67 -5.93
CA GLU A 60 -10.46 8.07 -6.03
C GLU A 60 -10.18 9.25 -6.96
N SER A 61 -11.12 9.57 -7.85
CA SER A 61 -11.07 10.78 -8.70
C SER A 61 -11.25 12.09 -7.93
N PHE A 62 -11.57 12.02 -6.64
CA PHE A 62 -11.68 13.19 -5.77
C PHE A 62 -10.54 13.22 -4.75
N ALA A 63 -9.98 14.42 -4.57
CA ALA A 63 -8.99 14.65 -3.52
C ALA A 63 -9.62 14.51 -2.12
N ASN A 64 -8.80 14.09 -1.16
CA ASN A 64 -9.18 14.08 0.26
C ASN A 64 -9.16 15.50 0.86
N ALA A 65 -9.46 15.62 2.16
CA ALA A 65 -9.47 16.91 2.87
C ALA A 65 -8.10 17.64 2.87
N CYS A 66 -7.01 16.95 2.57
CA CYS A 66 -5.66 17.52 2.44
C CYS A 66 -5.33 17.92 0.99
N GLY A 67 -6.26 17.78 0.05
CA GLY A 67 -6.03 18.03 -1.37
C GLY A 67 -5.22 16.97 -2.09
N LEU A 68 -5.06 15.76 -1.50
CA LEU A 68 -4.29 14.65 -2.04
C LEU A 68 -5.19 13.56 -2.62
N PHE A 69 -4.74 12.95 -3.69
CA PHE A 69 -5.38 11.79 -4.33
C PHE A 69 -4.78 10.48 -3.83
N ILE A 70 -5.41 9.35 -4.13
CA ILE A 70 -4.86 8.04 -3.73
C ILE A 70 -3.52 7.75 -4.40
N GLU A 71 -3.32 8.24 -5.61
CA GLU A 71 -2.07 8.12 -6.35
C GLU A 71 -0.88 8.74 -5.61
N ASP A 72 -1.09 9.84 -4.88
CA ASP A 72 -0.05 10.47 -4.06
C ASP A 72 0.41 9.53 -2.94
N TYR A 73 -0.52 8.77 -2.35
CA TYR A 73 -0.21 7.77 -1.32
C TYR A 73 0.45 6.53 -1.91
N ILE A 74 0.01 6.07 -3.08
CA ILE A 74 0.63 4.95 -3.81
C ILE A 74 2.08 5.31 -4.15
N GLN A 75 2.30 6.49 -4.68
CA GLN A 75 3.64 6.98 -4.99
C GLN A 75 4.50 7.12 -3.73
N ALA A 76 3.92 7.62 -2.63
CA ALA A 76 4.63 7.70 -1.35
C ALA A 76 5.04 6.32 -0.82
N VAL A 77 4.20 5.29 -0.98
CA VAL A 77 4.55 3.90 -0.61
C VAL A 77 5.76 3.41 -1.40
N ARG A 78 5.78 3.62 -2.72
CA ARG A 78 6.90 3.22 -3.58
C ARG A 78 8.20 3.89 -3.17
N GLU A 79 8.17 5.21 -2.96
CA GLU A 79 9.34 6.00 -2.57
C GLU A 79 9.87 5.63 -1.18
N ILE A 80 8.98 5.41 -0.20
CA ILE A 80 9.36 5.00 1.15
C ILE A 80 9.98 3.60 1.12
N ALA A 81 9.38 2.68 0.40
CA ALA A 81 9.86 1.32 0.26
C ALA A 81 11.24 1.26 -0.38
N ASP A 82 11.48 2.09 -1.41
CA ASP A 82 12.79 2.23 -2.06
C ASP A 82 13.86 2.71 -1.07
N VAL A 83 13.57 3.77 -0.30
CA VAL A 83 14.50 4.31 0.72
C VAL A 83 14.85 3.26 1.78
N TRP A 84 13.91 2.40 2.16
CA TRP A 84 14.10 1.37 3.17
C TRP A 84 14.57 0.02 2.61
N ALA A 85 14.84 -0.08 1.31
CA ALA A 85 15.15 -1.34 0.63
C ALA A 85 14.11 -2.44 0.97
N VAL A 86 12.84 -2.11 0.77
CA VAL A 86 11.70 -2.99 0.99
C VAL A 86 11.00 -3.23 -0.34
N PRO A 87 10.79 -4.49 -0.76
CA PRO A 87 10.01 -4.78 -1.96
C PRO A 87 8.59 -4.24 -1.86
N VAL A 88 8.04 -3.81 -2.99
CA VAL A 88 6.64 -3.39 -3.10
C VAL A 88 5.88 -4.38 -3.96
N ILE A 89 4.75 -4.87 -3.44
CA ILE A 89 3.72 -5.52 -4.27
C ILE A 89 2.66 -4.47 -4.59
N ASP A 90 2.63 -4.06 -5.83
CA ASP A 90 1.78 -2.97 -6.30
C ASP A 90 0.37 -3.45 -6.63
N LEU A 91 -0.46 -3.63 -5.60
CA LEU A 91 -1.85 -4.09 -5.75
C LEU A 91 -2.71 -3.15 -6.60
N ALA A 92 -2.40 -1.86 -6.64
CA ALA A 92 -3.09 -0.93 -7.54
C ALA A 92 -2.94 -1.38 -8.99
N SER A 93 -1.73 -1.80 -9.39
CA SER A 93 -1.45 -2.22 -10.76
C SER A 93 -1.82 -3.67 -11.06
N ILE A 94 -1.62 -4.59 -10.10
CA ILE A 94 -1.69 -6.04 -10.38
C ILE A 94 -2.97 -6.74 -9.90
N SER A 95 -3.75 -6.14 -9.00
CA SER A 95 -4.96 -6.78 -8.47
C SER A 95 -6.02 -7.04 -9.55
N GLY A 96 -6.00 -6.25 -10.62
CA GLY A 96 -7.02 -6.27 -11.66
C GLY A 96 -8.41 -5.85 -11.16
N LEU A 97 -8.49 -5.23 -9.97
CA LEU A 97 -9.72 -4.70 -9.42
C LEU A 97 -9.84 -3.23 -9.79
N TYR A 98 -10.88 -2.90 -10.55
CA TYR A 98 -11.13 -1.52 -10.97
C TYR A 98 -12.60 -1.13 -10.72
N PRO A 99 -12.92 -0.64 -9.51
CA PRO A 99 -14.32 -0.44 -9.07
C PRO A 99 -15.07 0.68 -9.78
N MET A 100 -14.40 1.45 -10.63
CA MET A 100 -15.01 2.49 -11.45
C MET A 100 -15.82 1.93 -12.62
N LEU A 101 -15.57 0.67 -13.00
CA LEU A 101 -16.35 -0.05 -14.01
C LEU A 101 -17.47 -0.85 -13.34
N ASP A 102 -18.68 -0.77 -13.91
CA ASP A 102 -19.84 -1.47 -13.36
C ASP A 102 -19.68 -3.00 -13.45
N GLU A 103 -19.00 -3.50 -14.45
CA GLU A 103 -18.69 -4.93 -14.62
C GLU A 103 -17.80 -5.47 -13.50
N HIS A 104 -17.03 -4.61 -12.82
CA HIS A 104 -16.15 -4.95 -11.70
C HIS A 104 -16.85 -4.86 -10.34
N THR A 105 -18.06 -4.33 -10.24
CA THR A 105 -18.78 -4.19 -8.96
C THR A 105 -19.04 -5.53 -8.27
N ARG A 106 -19.12 -6.62 -9.04
CA ARG A 106 -19.23 -8.00 -8.54
C ARG A 106 -18.07 -8.43 -7.62
N TYR A 107 -16.96 -7.73 -7.62
CA TYR A 107 -15.80 -7.97 -6.74
C TYR A 107 -15.82 -7.13 -5.47
N PHE A 108 -16.81 -6.26 -5.31
CA PHE A 108 -16.95 -5.35 -4.19
C PHE A 108 -18.19 -5.68 -3.35
N ARG A 109 -18.20 -5.16 -2.13
CA ARG A 109 -19.20 -5.52 -1.13
C ARG A 109 -20.63 -5.17 -1.56
N ASN A 110 -20.80 -4.00 -2.19
CA ASN A 110 -22.09 -3.56 -2.69
C ASN A 110 -21.88 -2.62 -3.88
N ALA A 111 -22.57 -2.89 -4.99
CA ALA A 111 -22.44 -2.12 -6.23
C ALA A 111 -22.84 -0.64 -6.05
N ASP A 112 -23.81 -0.35 -5.18
CA ASP A 112 -24.38 0.98 -5.03
C ASP A 112 -23.77 1.76 -3.86
N THR A 113 -23.39 1.06 -2.76
CA THR A 113 -23.01 1.70 -1.52
C THR A 113 -21.61 1.37 -1.03
N ASP A 114 -20.91 0.39 -1.59
CA ASP A 114 -19.56 0.03 -1.15
C ASP A 114 -18.72 -0.58 -2.28
N ARG A 115 -18.13 0.25 -3.08
CA ARG A 115 -17.12 -0.10 -4.09
C ARG A 115 -15.70 0.15 -3.59
N LEU A 116 -15.49 0.18 -2.27
CA LEU A 116 -14.18 0.31 -1.62
C LEU A 116 -13.69 -1.04 -1.09
N HIS A 117 -14.56 -1.77 -0.39
CA HIS A 117 -14.18 -3.03 0.22
C HIS A 117 -14.44 -4.20 -0.74
N PRO A 118 -13.42 -4.99 -1.07
CA PRO A 118 -13.62 -6.23 -1.81
C PRO A 118 -14.52 -7.20 -1.05
N ASN A 119 -15.35 -7.93 -1.77
CA ASN A 119 -16.08 -9.09 -1.27
C ASN A 119 -15.23 -10.37 -1.41
N THR A 120 -15.80 -11.54 -1.12
CA THR A 120 -15.08 -12.82 -1.23
C THR A 120 -14.43 -13.05 -2.60
N PRO A 121 -15.11 -12.91 -3.74
CA PRO A 121 -14.47 -12.98 -5.06
C PRO A 121 -13.35 -11.97 -5.26
N GLY A 122 -13.50 -10.74 -4.75
CA GLY A 122 -12.46 -9.70 -4.80
C GLY A 122 -11.24 -10.08 -3.99
N HIS A 123 -11.43 -10.59 -2.76
CA HIS A 123 -10.33 -11.08 -1.93
C HIS A 123 -9.61 -12.29 -2.56
N VAL A 124 -10.35 -13.23 -3.16
CA VAL A 124 -9.74 -14.37 -3.88
C VAL A 124 -8.86 -13.86 -5.02
N ARG A 125 -9.33 -12.88 -5.79
CA ARG A 125 -8.55 -12.28 -6.88
C ARG A 125 -7.26 -11.62 -6.36
N MET A 126 -7.35 -10.85 -5.26
CA MET A 126 -6.17 -10.26 -4.61
C MET A 126 -5.21 -11.34 -4.08
N ALA A 127 -5.75 -12.39 -3.45
CA ALA A 127 -4.94 -13.49 -2.92
C ALA A 127 -4.12 -14.19 -4.00
N TRP A 128 -4.69 -14.43 -5.19
CA TRP A 128 -3.95 -14.98 -6.32
C TRP A 128 -2.84 -14.04 -6.79
N ALA A 129 -3.13 -12.74 -6.94
CA ALA A 129 -2.12 -11.77 -7.31
C ALA A 129 -0.96 -11.73 -6.29
N LEU A 130 -1.28 -11.74 -5.00
CA LEU A 130 -0.29 -11.80 -3.92
C LEU A 130 0.52 -13.09 -3.93
N ALA A 131 -0.13 -14.25 -4.07
CA ALA A 131 0.54 -15.54 -4.04
C ALA A 131 1.64 -15.65 -5.09
N TYR A 132 1.37 -15.23 -6.32
CA TYR A 132 2.37 -15.24 -7.39
C TYR A 132 3.54 -14.30 -7.11
N GLN A 133 3.30 -13.15 -6.52
CA GLN A 133 4.37 -12.21 -6.15
C GLN A 133 5.20 -12.73 -4.96
N LEU A 134 4.54 -13.29 -3.95
CA LEU A 134 5.21 -13.78 -2.74
C LEU A 134 6.12 -14.98 -3.01
N LEU A 135 5.84 -15.80 -4.00
CA LEU A 135 6.70 -16.93 -4.39
C LEU A 135 8.12 -16.49 -4.81
N GLY A 136 8.28 -15.24 -5.22
CA GLY A 136 9.57 -14.68 -5.61
C GLY A 136 10.44 -14.17 -4.44
N TYR A 137 9.91 -14.15 -3.21
CA TYR A 137 10.62 -13.57 -2.06
C TYR A 137 10.91 -14.63 -0.97
N PRO A 138 12.12 -14.65 -0.40
CA PRO A 138 12.40 -15.50 0.76
C PRO A 138 11.63 -14.98 1.99
N ALA A 139 11.11 -15.89 2.81
CA ALA A 139 10.43 -15.52 4.05
C ALA A 139 11.41 -14.99 5.11
N THR A 140 12.62 -15.51 5.11
CA THR A 140 13.72 -15.13 6.00
C THR A 140 15.04 -15.12 5.26
N PHE A 141 15.98 -14.32 5.75
CA PHE A 141 17.37 -14.33 5.30
C PHE A 141 18.18 -15.14 6.31
N PRO A 142 18.92 -16.19 5.88
CA PRO A 142 19.75 -16.98 6.79
C PRO A 142 20.88 -16.09 7.35
N GLU A 143 21.16 -16.26 8.63
CA GLU A 143 22.32 -15.64 9.26
C GLU A 143 23.60 -16.29 8.71
N ILE A 144 24.42 -15.51 8.04
CA ILE A 144 25.71 -15.99 7.54
C ILE A 144 26.76 -15.63 8.61
N LYS A 145 27.28 -16.65 9.27
CA LYS A 145 28.44 -16.48 10.16
C LYS A 145 29.70 -16.50 9.31
N TYR A 146 30.32 -15.35 9.18
CA TYR A 146 31.67 -15.29 8.63
C TYR A 146 32.63 -15.79 9.72
N THR A 147 33.28 -16.92 9.47
CA THR A 147 34.48 -17.29 10.23
C THR A 147 35.64 -16.54 9.62
N GLU A 148 36.22 -15.59 10.35
CA GLU A 148 37.48 -14.94 10.00
C GLU A 148 38.63 -15.97 9.96
#